data_4baaa79aa02e430a802f2acd7ac07e9e
#
_entry.id   4baaa79aa02e430a802f2acd7ac07e9e
#
_cell.length_a   1.000
_cell.length_b   1.000
_cell.length_c   1.000
_cell.angle_alpha   90.00
_cell.angle_beta   90.00
_cell.angle_gamma   90.00
#
_symmetry.space_group_name_H-M   'P 1'
#
loop_
_entity.id
_entity.type
_entity.pdbx_description
1 polymer ?
#
loop_
_entity_poly.entity_id
_entity_poly.type
_entity_poly.pdbx_seq_one_letter_code
_entity_poly.pdbx_strand_id
1 'polypeptide(L)'
;MKLLSLLKVGPYKHPSDQRAKELWQRVSAYQIDEEGAAAPFSHRLAKEQNWSRELTLCAIEEYKRFMFLAVAAGHPVTPSKTVDEVWHLHLIY
;
A
#
# COMPACT_ATOMS: atom_id res chain seq x y z
N MET A 1 -1.71 -5.69 10.41
CA MET A 1 -1.80 -5.08 9.08
C MET A 1 -2.27 -3.65 9.20
N LYS A 2 -1.31 -2.81 9.51
CA LYS A 2 -1.61 -1.42 9.88
C LYS A 2 -2.17 -0.59 8.73
N LEU A 3 -1.68 -0.80 7.50
CA LEU A 3 -2.19 -0.07 6.35
C LEU A 3 -3.66 -0.40 6.06
N LEU A 4 -4.03 -1.67 6.13
CA LEU A 4 -5.41 -2.07 5.94
C LEU A 4 -6.32 -1.52 7.03
N SER A 5 -5.79 -1.40 8.26
CA SER A 5 -6.54 -0.78 9.36
C SER A 5 -6.85 0.69 9.07
N LEU A 6 -5.96 1.42 8.41
CA LEU A 6 -6.21 2.79 7.99
C LEU A 6 -7.32 2.89 6.96
N LEU A 7 -7.53 1.83 6.18
CA LEU A 7 -8.55 1.78 5.15
C LEU A 7 -9.90 1.27 5.66
N LYS A 8 -9.93 0.78 6.89
CA LYS A 8 -11.13 0.21 7.51
C LYS A 8 -12.06 1.28 8.05
N VAL A 9 -12.48 2.19 7.21
CA VAL A 9 -13.29 3.33 7.63
C VAL A 9 -14.70 3.26 7.04
N GLY A 10 -15.16 2.07 6.75
CA GLY A 10 -16.50 1.84 6.22
C GLY A 10 -16.55 1.84 4.70
N PRO A 11 -17.69 1.44 4.13
CA PRO A 11 -17.85 1.41 2.68
C PRO A 11 -17.98 2.82 2.12
N TYR A 12 -17.01 3.22 1.30
CA TYR A 12 -17.10 4.48 0.58
C TYR A 12 -17.80 4.22 -0.73
N LYS A 13 -18.99 4.79 -0.92
CA LYS A 13 -19.63 4.74 -2.22
C LYS A 13 -19.12 5.84 -3.13
N HIS A 14 -19.00 7.05 -2.60
CA HIS A 14 -18.45 8.20 -3.31
C HIS A 14 -17.85 9.13 -2.27
N PRO A 15 -16.55 8.98 -1.93
CA PRO A 15 -15.94 9.89 -0.98
C PRO A 15 -15.94 11.30 -1.56
N SER A 16 -16.25 12.28 -0.72
CA SER A 16 -16.10 13.68 -1.12
C SER A 16 -14.62 13.94 -1.43
N ASP A 17 -14.35 14.97 -2.23
CA ASP A 17 -12.96 15.34 -2.54
C ASP A 17 -12.13 15.52 -1.27
N GLN A 18 -12.73 16.11 -0.24
CA GLN A 18 -12.04 16.30 1.03
C GLN A 18 -11.70 14.97 1.70
N ARG A 19 -12.62 14.02 1.71
CA ARG A 19 -12.36 12.70 2.29
C ARG A 19 -11.33 11.92 1.50
N ALA A 20 -11.37 12.02 0.19
CA ALA A 20 -10.38 11.40 -0.67
C ALA A 20 -8.99 11.97 -0.41
N LYS A 21 -8.87 13.29 -0.25
CA LYS A 21 -7.61 13.94 0.09
C LYS A 21 -7.07 13.48 1.45
N GLU A 22 -7.93 13.43 2.45
CA GLU A 22 -7.56 12.98 3.79
C GLU A 22 -7.10 11.52 3.77
N LEU A 23 -7.82 10.67 3.06
CA LEU A 23 -7.45 9.27 2.92
C LEU A 23 -6.09 9.13 2.24
N TRP A 24 -5.88 9.86 1.14
CA TRP A 24 -4.60 9.82 0.43
C TRP A 24 -3.45 10.31 1.31
N GLN A 25 -3.68 11.36 2.11
CA GLN A 25 -2.67 11.85 3.04
C GLN A 25 -2.24 10.78 4.04
N ARG A 26 -3.19 10.02 4.56
CA ARG A 26 -2.89 8.92 5.49
C ARG A 26 -2.15 7.79 4.82
N VAL A 27 -2.62 7.37 3.66
CA VAL A 27 -2.01 6.25 2.92
C VAL A 27 -0.61 6.61 2.44
N SER A 28 -0.44 7.80 1.87
CA SER A 28 0.86 8.22 1.34
C SER A 28 1.90 8.46 2.43
N ALA A 29 1.47 8.88 3.61
CA ALA A 29 2.37 9.11 4.74
C ALA A 29 2.69 7.84 5.53
N TYR A 30 1.99 6.75 5.26
CA TYR A 30 2.23 5.51 6.00
C TYR A 30 3.62 4.98 5.73
N GLN A 31 4.36 4.72 6.81
CA GLN A 31 5.70 4.14 6.72
C GLN A 31 5.59 2.62 6.76
N ILE A 32 5.82 1.99 5.62
CA ILE A 32 5.75 0.54 5.52
C ILE A 32 6.95 -0.13 6.20
N ASP A 33 8.10 0.55 6.21
CA ASP A 33 9.27 0.09 6.95
C ASP A 33 9.22 0.64 8.36
N GLU A 34 9.29 -0.24 9.36
CA GLU A 34 9.39 0.21 10.75
C GLU A 34 10.80 0.72 11.04
N GLU A 35 10.87 1.89 11.65
CA GLU A 35 12.14 2.46 12.07
C GLU A 35 12.81 1.54 13.11
N GLY A 36 14.10 1.25 12.89
CA GLY A 36 14.84 0.39 13.78
C GLY A 36 14.60 -1.10 13.58
N ALA A 37 13.78 -1.51 12.63
CA ALA A 37 13.56 -2.93 12.34
C ALA A 37 14.82 -3.58 11.79
N ALA A 38 15.16 -4.78 12.28
CA ALA A 38 16.32 -5.52 11.82
C ALA A 38 16.18 -5.98 10.37
N ALA A 39 14.96 -6.26 9.93
CA ALA A 39 14.63 -6.67 8.57
C ALA A 39 13.46 -5.85 8.06
N PRO A 40 13.70 -4.62 7.57
CA PRO A 40 12.63 -3.79 7.04
C PRO A 40 11.88 -4.46 5.91
N PHE A 41 10.60 -4.17 5.80
CA PHE A 41 9.74 -4.74 4.77
C PHE A 41 10.31 -4.57 3.36
N SER A 42 10.82 -3.37 3.03
CA SER A 42 11.38 -3.10 1.71
C SER A 42 12.58 -3.96 1.40
N HIS A 43 13.45 -4.23 2.38
CA HIS A 43 14.61 -5.09 2.19
C HIS A 43 14.17 -6.54 1.92
N ARG A 44 13.21 -7.03 2.67
CA ARG A 44 12.71 -8.39 2.48
C ARG A 44 12.03 -8.54 1.13
N LEU A 45 11.23 -7.56 0.73
CA LEU A 45 10.56 -7.57 -0.56
C LEU A 45 11.56 -7.60 -1.71
N ALA A 46 12.58 -6.74 -1.65
CA ALA A 46 13.64 -6.69 -2.66
C ALA A 46 14.34 -8.04 -2.79
N LYS A 47 14.66 -8.66 -1.67
CA LYS A 47 15.35 -9.93 -1.63
C LYS A 47 14.48 -11.06 -2.20
N GLU A 48 13.24 -11.16 -1.77
CA GLU A 48 12.34 -12.23 -2.22
C GLU A 48 12.01 -12.13 -3.71
N GLN A 49 11.85 -10.91 -4.22
CA GLN A 49 11.51 -10.68 -5.62
C GLN A 49 12.73 -10.51 -6.51
N ASN A 50 13.91 -10.40 -5.92
CA ASN A 50 15.16 -10.09 -6.64
C ASN A 50 15.04 -8.76 -7.42
N TRP A 51 14.49 -7.76 -6.75
CA TRP A 51 14.33 -6.41 -7.30
C TRP A 51 15.43 -5.50 -6.81
N SER A 52 15.76 -4.48 -7.64
CA SER A 52 16.60 -3.39 -7.19
C SER A 52 15.88 -2.58 -6.11
N ARG A 53 16.65 -1.81 -5.34
CA ARG A 53 16.05 -0.92 -4.35
C ARG A 53 15.09 0.07 -4.99
N GLU A 54 15.47 0.64 -6.14
CA GLU A 54 14.63 1.61 -6.86
C GLU A 54 13.31 1.00 -7.29
N LEU A 55 13.35 -0.19 -7.89
CA LEU A 55 12.15 -0.88 -8.30
C LEU A 55 11.26 -1.21 -7.10
N THR A 56 11.88 -1.66 -6.01
CA THR A 56 11.15 -2.01 -4.79
C THR A 56 10.41 -0.79 -4.23
N LEU A 57 11.07 0.35 -4.15
CA LEU A 57 10.43 1.57 -3.62
C LEU A 57 9.32 2.06 -4.55
N CYS A 58 9.50 1.97 -5.86
CA CYS A 58 8.44 2.29 -6.81
C CYS A 58 7.24 1.35 -6.67
N ALA A 59 7.49 0.06 -6.48
CA ALA A 59 6.42 -0.92 -6.31
C ALA A 59 5.61 -0.66 -5.03
N ILE A 60 6.28 -0.26 -3.95
CA ILE A 60 5.63 0.09 -2.70
C ILE A 60 4.74 1.33 -2.90
N GLU A 61 5.22 2.35 -3.62
CA GLU A 61 4.41 3.53 -3.91
C GLU A 61 3.19 3.18 -4.76
N GLU A 62 3.35 2.32 -5.77
CA GLU A 62 2.22 1.85 -6.57
C GLU A 62 1.23 1.05 -5.74
N TYR A 63 1.71 0.26 -4.79
CA TYR A 63 0.86 -0.47 -3.85
C TYR A 63 0.01 0.48 -3.02
N LYS A 64 0.60 1.55 -2.50
CA LYS A 64 -0.15 2.56 -1.74
C LYS A 64 -1.25 3.20 -2.59
N ARG A 65 -0.93 3.55 -3.84
CA ARG A 65 -1.91 4.11 -4.78
C ARG A 65 -3.03 3.14 -5.08
N PHE A 66 -2.68 1.87 -5.27
CA PHE A 66 -3.67 0.82 -5.50
C PHE A 66 -4.61 0.70 -4.30
N MET A 67 -4.08 0.67 -3.08
CA MET A 67 -4.90 0.56 -1.87
C MET A 67 -5.82 1.76 -1.71
N PHE A 68 -5.34 2.96 -2.03
CA PHE A 68 -6.17 4.14 -2.04
C PHE A 68 -7.33 4.00 -3.06
N LEU A 69 -7.01 3.60 -4.28
CA LEU A 69 -8.01 3.43 -5.33
C LEU A 69 -9.01 2.34 -5.00
N ALA A 70 -8.58 1.27 -4.37
CA ALA A 70 -9.47 0.18 -3.97
C ALA A 70 -10.57 0.66 -3.03
N VAL A 71 -10.28 1.66 -2.22
CA VAL A 71 -11.28 2.26 -1.32
C VAL A 71 -12.06 3.37 -2.00
N ALA A 72 -11.37 4.27 -2.72
CA ALA A 72 -11.96 5.49 -3.24
C ALA A 72 -12.75 5.32 -4.54
N ALA A 73 -12.45 4.28 -5.32
CA ALA A 73 -13.07 4.11 -6.64
C ALA A 73 -14.55 3.73 -6.59
N GLY A 74 -15.01 3.13 -5.50
CA GLY A 74 -16.39 2.68 -5.39
C GLY A 74 -16.75 1.48 -6.26
N HIS A 75 -15.75 0.82 -6.84
CA HIS A 75 -15.91 -0.40 -7.64
C HIS A 75 -14.65 -1.26 -7.49
N PRO A 76 -14.73 -2.56 -7.81
CA PRO A 76 -13.56 -3.43 -7.72
C PRO A 76 -12.43 -2.95 -8.63
N VAL A 77 -11.20 -3.05 -8.15
CA VAL A 77 -10.00 -2.76 -8.93
C VAL A 77 -9.05 -3.96 -8.83
N THR A 78 -8.30 -4.20 -9.88
CA THR A 78 -7.39 -5.34 -9.96
C THR A 78 -5.95 -4.83 -9.88
N PRO A 79 -5.11 -5.39 -9.00
CA PRO A 79 -3.72 -4.97 -8.91
C PRO A 79 -2.90 -5.50 -10.10
N SER A 80 -1.84 -4.79 -10.45
CA SER A 80 -0.84 -5.31 -11.35
C SER A 80 -0.10 -6.47 -10.66
N LYS A 81 0.61 -7.28 -11.44
CA LYS A 81 1.39 -8.38 -10.86
C LYS A 81 2.43 -7.85 -9.86
N THR A 82 3.08 -6.76 -10.17
CA THR A 82 4.07 -6.14 -9.29
C THR A 82 3.44 -5.72 -7.96
N VAL A 83 2.29 -5.04 -8.01
CA VAL A 83 1.57 -4.62 -6.82
C VAL A 83 1.06 -5.82 -6.03
N ASP A 84 0.61 -6.86 -6.72
CA ASP A 84 0.12 -8.09 -6.08
C ASP A 84 1.23 -8.76 -5.24
N GLU A 85 2.47 -8.76 -5.71
CA GLU A 85 3.60 -9.30 -4.97
C GLU A 85 3.87 -8.50 -3.69
N VAL A 86 3.77 -7.17 -3.75
CA VAL A 86 3.90 -6.31 -2.56
C VAL A 86 2.78 -6.65 -1.57
N TRP A 87 1.57 -6.77 -2.07
CA TRP A 87 0.40 -7.05 -1.24
C TRP A 87 0.54 -8.40 -0.53
N HIS A 88 0.92 -9.45 -1.25
CA HIS A 88 1.10 -10.77 -0.66
C HIS A 88 2.10 -10.76 0.49
N LEU A 89 3.25 -10.13 0.31
CA LEU A 89 4.23 -10.05 1.39
C LEU A 89 3.71 -9.23 2.55
N HIS A 90 3.03 -8.12 2.27
CA HIS A 90 2.49 -7.25 3.31
C HIS A 90 1.41 -7.96 4.14
N LEU A 91 0.66 -8.88 3.55
CA LEU A 91 -0.34 -9.66 4.28
C LEU A 91 0.28 -10.56 5.37
N ILE A 92 1.48 -11.06 5.14
CA ILE A 92 2.13 -12.00 6.06
C ILE A 92 3.21 -11.34 6.93
N TYR A 93 3.54 -10.11 6.66
CA TYR A 93 4.57 -9.38 7.38
C TYR A 93 4.00 -8.67 8.60
#